data_16b1818f515f19b666bf89a195fece9a
#
_entry.id   16b1818f515f19b666bf89a195fece9a
#
_cell.length_a   1.000
_cell.length_b   1.000
_cell.length_c   1.000
_cell.angle_alpha   90.00
_cell.angle_beta   90.00
_cell.angle_gamma   90.00
#
_symmetry.space_group_name_H-M   'P 1'
#
loop_
_entity.id
_entity.type
_entity.pdbx_description
1 polymer ?
#
loop_
_entity_poly.entity_id
_entity_poly.type
_entity_poly.pdbx_seq_one_letter_code
_entity_poly.pdbx_strand_id
1 'polypeptide(L)'
;AAKLGIVTQMDLAQAIRARTSKALGIVLWLFTEFAIMATDIAEVIGAAIALYLLFHIPLVYAVFITVFDVLLLLLLTKIGFRKIEGIVVCLILVILFVFAYEVALSNPNWLGVFGGLIPTKDTFSSSIKAGGSTPLTGSLGIIGATVMPHNLYLHSAISQTRKTDHTDEEAVARTVRFTTWDSNIQLSLAFVVNALLLVMGVAVFKTGAVKDPSFFGLFQALSNSSMLSNPILIAVAKSGALSVLFAVALLASGQNSTITGTLTGQVIMEGFIHMKMPLWARRLVTRLISVIPVLICVGMTSGETPIQQHEALNTLMNNSQVFLAFALPFSMLPLLMMTDSELEMGKRFKNTLVVKVLGWFSVIALTALNMKGLPDNIEGFLPANASPAAFAMADNVAYFLIVCVMLMLVWMIYDLHQGNKRLKTKLGLAG
;
A
#
# COMPACT_ATOMS: atom_id res chain seq x y z
N ALA A 1 1.85 -14.10 -7.14
CA ALA A 1 2.11 -13.19 -8.26
C ALA A 1 3.33 -13.64 -9.05
N ALA A 2 4.53 -13.73 -8.46
CA ALA A 2 5.75 -14.16 -9.18
C ALA A 2 5.61 -15.52 -9.88
N LYS A 3 5.04 -16.52 -9.21
CA LYS A 3 4.78 -17.84 -9.79
C LYS A 3 3.96 -17.76 -11.09
N LEU A 4 2.93 -16.90 -11.11
CA LEU A 4 2.14 -16.66 -12.33
C LEU A 4 3.05 -16.13 -13.45
N GLY A 5 3.80 -15.05 -13.19
CA GLY A 5 4.67 -14.43 -14.20
C GLY A 5 5.75 -15.36 -14.73
N ILE A 6 6.38 -16.17 -13.85
CA ILE A 6 7.42 -17.12 -14.25
C ILE A 6 6.85 -18.26 -15.10
N VAL A 7 5.73 -18.86 -14.68
CA VAL A 7 5.19 -20.06 -15.35
C VAL A 7 4.46 -19.70 -16.64
N THR A 8 3.64 -18.64 -16.64
CA THR A 8 2.80 -18.28 -17.79
C THR A 8 3.44 -17.29 -18.75
N GLN A 9 4.55 -16.65 -18.35
CA GLN A 9 5.19 -15.55 -19.09
C GLN A 9 4.22 -14.39 -19.37
N MET A 10 3.17 -14.26 -18.55
CA MET A 10 2.23 -13.15 -18.56
C MET A 10 2.20 -12.48 -17.19
N ASP A 11 2.17 -11.16 -17.16
CA ASP A 11 1.85 -10.46 -15.93
C ASP A 11 0.36 -10.62 -15.57
N LEU A 12 0.01 -10.25 -14.35
CA LEU A 12 -1.36 -10.43 -13.85
C LEU A 12 -2.39 -9.64 -14.68
N ALA A 13 -2.06 -8.45 -15.16
CA ALA A 13 -2.97 -7.64 -15.97
C ALA A 13 -3.22 -8.30 -17.36
N GLN A 14 -2.15 -8.77 -18.00
CA GLN A 14 -2.22 -9.52 -19.24
C GLN A 14 -3.03 -10.80 -19.07
N ALA A 15 -2.77 -11.56 -18.00
CA ALA A 15 -3.45 -12.80 -17.71
C ALA A 15 -4.96 -12.58 -17.48
N ILE A 16 -5.33 -11.56 -16.70
CA ILE A 16 -6.73 -11.17 -16.51
C ILE A 16 -7.36 -10.77 -17.86
N ARG A 17 -6.69 -9.90 -18.61
CA ARG A 17 -7.20 -9.39 -19.90
C ARG A 17 -7.42 -10.51 -20.94
N ALA A 18 -6.55 -11.52 -20.94
CA ALA A 18 -6.69 -12.69 -21.83
C ALA A 18 -7.94 -13.54 -21.53
N ARG A 19 -8.50 -13.44 -20.32
CA ARG A 19 -9.65 -14.24 -19.86
C ARG A 19 -10.94 -13.43 -19.70
N THR A 20 -10.86 -12.10 -19.75
CA THR A 20 -12.00 -11.21 -19.51
C THR A 20 -12.41 -10.47 -20.78
N SER A 21 -13.63 -9.95 -20.76
CA SER A 21 -14.14 -9.05 -21.78
C SER A 21 -13.35 -7.73 -21.83
N LYS A 22 -13.38 -7.06 -22.99
CA LYS A 22 -12.73 -5.75 -23.12
C LYS A 22 -13.30 -4.71 -22.15
N ALA A 23 -14.62 -4.75 -21.94
CA ALA A 23 -15.29 -3.81 -21.02
C ALA A 23 -14.79 -3.98 -19.57
N LEU A 24 -14.76 -5.23 -19.07
CA LEU A 24 -14.25 -5.52 -17.73
C LEU A 24 -12.76 -5.15 -17.60
N GLY A 25 -11.95 -5.43 -18.62
CA GLY A 25 -10.53 -5.04 -18.62
C GLY A 25 -10.34 -3.53 -18.47
N ILE A 26 -11.16 -2.70 -19.13
CA ILE A 26 -11.12 -1.23 -19.00
C ILE A 26 -11.55 -0.80 -17.58
N VAL A 27 -12.62 -1.40 -17.04
CA VAL A 27 -13.12 -1.08 -15.70
C VAL A 27 -12.07 -1.43 -14.64
N LEU A 28 -11.45 -2.60 -14.73
CA LEU A 28 -10.37 -3.02 -13.82
C LEU A 28 -9.13 -2.14 -13.95
N TRP A 29 -8.79 -1.73 -15.17
CA TRP A 29 -7.73 -0.76 -15.40
C TRP A 29 -7.99 0.56 -14.67
N LEU A 30 -9.15 1.17 -14.89
CA LEU A 30 -9.54 2.42 -14.23
C LEU A 30 -9.50 2.28 -12.70
N PHE A 31 -10.07 1.20 -12.18
CA PHE A 31 -10.12 0.96 -10.74
C PHE A 31 -8.72 0.82 -10.13
N THR A 32 -7.83 0.10 -10.82
CA THR A 32 -6.44 -0.06 -10.36
C THR A 32 -5.65 1.23 -10.52
N GLU A 33 -5.94 2.03 -11.53
CA GLU A 33 -5.35 3.35 -11.74
C GLU A 33 -5.71 4.31 -10.60
N PHE A 34 -6.98 4.32 -10.17
CA PHE A 34 -7.39 5.07 -8.98
C PHE A 34 -6.70 4.59 -7.69
N ALA A 35 -6.46 3.28 -7.56
CA ALA A 35 -5.69 2.75 -6.45
C ALA A 35 -4.24 3.25 -6.46
N ILE A 36 -3.59 3.34 -7.62
CA ILE A 36 -2.25 3.93 -7.74
C ILE A 36 -2.27 5.41 -7.37
N MET A 37 -3.26 6.17 -7.83
CA MET A 37 -3.43 7.59 -7.48
C MET A 37 -3.62 7.77 -5.97
N ALA A 38 -4.35 6.88 -5.31
CA ALA A 38 -4.52 6.89 -3.86
C ALA A 38 -3.19 6.66 -3.12
N THR A 39 -2.32 5.79 -3.64
CA THR A 39 -0.94 5.64 -3.13
C THR A 39 -0.14 6.93 -3.33
N ASP A 40 -0.24 7.55 -4.51
CA ASP A 40 0.45 8.80 -4.83
C ASP A 40 0.05 9.94 -3.87
N ILE A 41 -1.20 10.00 -3.39
CA ILE A 41 -1.64 10.97 -2.38
C ILE A 41 -0.81 10.82 -1.11
N ALA A 42 -0.64 9.60 -0.60
CA ALA A 42 0.17 9.35 0.59
C ALA A 42 1.65 9.71 0.37
N GLU A 43 2.18 9.45 -0.82
CA GLU A 43 3.55 9.82 -1.19
C GLU A 43 3.75 11.34 -1.25
N VAL A 44 2.77 12.09 -1.81
CA VAL A 44 2.77 13.56 -1.84
C VAL A 44 2.79 14.10 -0.42
N ILE A 45 1.91 13.59 0.45
CA ILE A 45 1.84 14.00 1.85
C ILE A 45 3.17 13.70 2.56
N GLY A 46 3.69 12.47 2.45
CA GLY A 46 4.94 12.08 3.08
C GLY A 46 6.13 12.92 2.63
N ALA A 47 6.26 13.16 1.33
CA ALA A 47 7.32 13.99 0.77
C ALA A 47 7.18 15.47 1.17
N ALA A 48 5.97 16.01 1.18
CA ALA A 48 5.71 17.40 1.61
C ALA A 48 6.03 17.59 3.10
N ILE A 49 5.63 16.64 3.94
CA ILE A 49 5.98 16.64 5.37
C ILE A 49 7.51 16.57 5.55
N ALA A 50 8.19 15.69 4.82
CA ALA A 50 9.63 15.57 4.90
C ALA A 50 10.34 16.88 4.49
N LEU A 51 9.89 17.55 3.44
CA LEU A 51 10.41 18.85 3.01
C LEU A 51 10.16 19.94 4.06
N TYR A 52 8.98 19.94 4.67
CA TYR A 52 8.66 20.86 5.77
C TYR A 52 9.60 20.61 6.96
N LEU A 53 9.79 19.36 7.38
CA LEU A 53 10.60 19.00 8.54
C LEU A 53 12.10 19.27 8.33
N LEU A 54 12.62 19.08 7.11
CA LEU A 54 14.04 19.28 6.78
C LEU A 54 14.39 20.74 6.51
N PHE A 55 13.52 21.44 5.77
CA PHE A 55 13.86 22.75 5.20
C PHE A 55 12.91 23.86 5.68
N HIS A 56 11.92 23.54 6.53
CA HIS A 56 10.91 24.48 7.02
C HIS A 56 10.12 25.13 5.87
N ILE A 57 9.97 24.44 4.73
CA ILE A 57 9.21 24.93 3.59
C ILE A 57 7.71 24.81 3.94
N PRO A 58 6.90 25.88 3.84
CA PRO A 58 5.46 25.78 4.11
C PRO A 58 4.81 24.67 3.28
N LEU A 59 3.88 23.90 3.89
CA LEU A 59 3.29 22.70 3.30
C LEU A 59 2.72 22.91 1.89
N VAL A 60 2.08 24.06 1.63
CA VAL A 60 1.57 24.38 0.29
C VAL A 60 2.67 24.35 -0.76
N TYR A 61 3.80 25.03 -0.49
CA TYR A 61 4.94 25.03 -1.42
C TYR A 61 5.62 23.66 -1.48
N ALA A 62 5.73 22.98 -0.35
CA ALA A 62 6.29 21.63 -0.29
C ALA A 62 5.50 20.65 -1.19
N VAL A 63 4.16 20.72 -1.17
CA VAL A 63 3.29 19.92 -2.05
C VAL A 63 3.56 20.24 -3.53
N PHE A 64 3.67 21.52 -3.90
CA PHE A 64 4.03 21.87 -5.29
C PHE A 64 5.42 21.36 -5.70
N ILE A 65 6.40 21.41 -4.79
CA ILE A 65 7.74 20.88 -5.06
C ILE A 65 7.71 19.39 -5.36
N THR A 66 6.80 18.62 -4.75
CA THR A 66 6.70 17.16 -5.04
C THR A 66 6.34 16.85 -6.49
N VAL A 67 5.76 17.78 -7.24
CA VAL A 67 5.49 17.59 -8.69
C VAL A 67 6.77 17.41 -9.48
N PHE A 68 7.87 18.01 -9.02
CA PHE A 68 9.17 17.93 -9.69
C PHE A 68 9.90 16.60 -9.45
N ASP A 69 9.34 15.67 -8.70
CA ASP A 69 9.90 14.32 -8.54
C ASP A 69 10.02 13.55 -9.88
N VAL A 70 9.23 13.96 -10.88
CA VAL A 70 9.39 13.47 -12.26
C VAL A 70 10.81 13.73 -12.81
N LEU A 71 11.46 14.83 -12.42
CA LEU A 71 12.84 15.13 -12.80
C LEU A 71 13.81 14.16 -12.13
N LEU A 72 13.53 13.79 -10.88
CA LEU A 72 14.30 12.78 -10.18
C LEU A 72 14.16 11.41 -10.88
N LEU A 73 12.95 11.04 -11.28
CA LEU A 73 12.73 9.81 -12.07
C LEU A 73 13.57 9.79 -13.34
N LEU A 74 13.60 10.92 -14.09
CA LEU A 74 14.42 11.05 -15.30
C LEU A 74 15.92 10.93 -15.00
N LEU A 75 16.39 11.50 -13.88
CA LEU A 75 17.78 11.36 -13.44
C LEU A 75 18.11 9.92 -13.06
N LEU A 76 17.23 9.25 -12.35
CA LEU A 76 17.38 7.86 -11.89
C LEU A 76 17.50 6.87 -13.06
N THR A 77 16.76 7.10 -14.14
CA THR A 77 16.89 6.29 -15.36
C THR A 77 18.29 6.36 -15.98
N LYS A 78 19.03 7.47 -15.73
CA LYS A 78 20.42 7.67 -16.21
C LYS A 78 21.48 7.10 -15.27
N ILE A 79 21.30 7.23 -13.94
CA ILE A 79 22.33 6.86 -12.93
C ILE A 79 22.26 5.37 -12.57
N GLY A 80 21.12 4.75 -12.76
CA GLY A 80 20.87 3.36 -12.41
C GLY A 80 20.18 3.22 -11.04
N PHE A 81 19.02 2.67 -11.08
CA PHE A 81 18.08 2.46 -9.96
C PHE A 81 18.71 1.77 -8.74
N ARG A 82 19.56 0.76 -8.96
CA ARG A 82 20.16 -0.05 -7.88
C ARG A 82 20.99 0.73 -6.85
N LYS A 83 21.66 1.81 -7.27
CA LYS A 83 22.49 2.59 -6.34
C LYS A 83 21.65 3.37 -5.34
N ILE A 84 20.53 3.91 -5.79
CA ILE A 84 19.62 4.69 -4.96
C ILE A 84 18.83 3.78 -4.03
N GLU A 85 18.36 2.64 -4.54
CA GLU A 85 17.74 1.61 -3.74
C GLU A 85 18.67 1.17 -2.57
N GLY A 86 19.96 1.00 -2.84
CA GLY A 86 20.95 0.69 -1.81
C GLY A 86 21.05 1.77 -0.71
N ILE A 87 21.04 3.05 -1.08
CA ILE A 87 21.06 4.16 -0.11
C ILE A 87 19.77 4.17 0.72
N VAL A 88 18.60 4.02 0.10
CA VAL A 88 17.30 3.96 0.78
C VAL A 88 17.26 2.79 1.76
N VAL A 89 17.70 1.61 1.35
CA VAL A 89 17.77 0.43 2.23
C VAL A 89 18.67 0.69 3.43
N CYS A 90 19.86 1.28 3.23
CA CYS A 90 20.75 1.64 4.32
C CYS A 90 20.08 2.61 5.32
N LEU A 91 19.42 3.65 4.83
CA LEU A 91 18.72 4.62 5.69
C LEU A 91 17.59 3.97 6.48
N ILE A 92 16.78 3.13 5.83
CA ILE A 92 15.70 2.38 6.50
C ILE A 92 16.27 1.44 7.55
N LEU A 93 17.37 0.74 7.28
CA LEU A 93 18.02 -0.13 8.27
C LEU A 93 18.53 0.64 9.48
N VAL A 94 19.15 1.81 9.28
CA VAL A 94 19.60 2.66 10.40
C VAL A 94 18.42 3.05 11.30
N ILE A 95 17.31 3.51 10.70
CA ILE A 95 16.11 3.87 11.47
C ILE A 95 15.50 2.65 12.16
N LEU A 96 15.46 1.51 11.47
CA LEU A 96 14.98 0.25 12.05
C LEU A 96 15.79 -0.13 13.30
N PHE A 97 17.11 -0.07 13.23
CA PHE A 97 17.97 -0.37 14.39
C PHE A 97 17.75 0.60 15.53
N VAL A 98 17.60 1.91 15.24
CA VAL A 98 17.29 2.91 16.25
C VAL A 98 15.96 2.62 16.93
N PHE A 99 14.90 2.36 16.14
CA PHE A 99 13.57 2.06 16.68
C PHE A 99 13.53 0.73 17.42
N ALA A 100 14.21 -0.31 16.93
CA ALA A 100 14.32 -1.59 17.63
C ALA A 100 15.00 -1.42 19.00
N TYR A 101 16.04 -0.60 19.06
CA TYR A 101 16.73 -0.29 20.30
C TYR A 101 15.84 0.50 21.27
N GLU A 102 15.12 1.53 20.80
CA GLU A 102 14.16 2.29 21.60
C GLU A 102 13.02 1.42 22.15
N VAL A 103 12.46 0.56 21.31
CA VAL A 103 11.42 -0.40 21.71
C VAL A 103 11.97 -1.34 22.79
N ALA A 104 13.21 -1.84 22.63
CA ALA A 104 13.83 -2.72 23.63
C ALA A 104 14.02 -2.01 24.97
N LEU A 105 14.40 -0.71 24.95
CA LEU A 105 14.60 0.08 26.17
C LEU A 105 13.29 0.54 26.83
N SER A 106 12.23 0.69 26.07
CA SER A 106 10.90 1.06 26.60
C SER A 106 10.25 -0.06 27.42
N ASN A 107 10.89 -1.23 27.46
CA ASN A 107 10.45 -2.41 28.19
C ASN A 107 8.96 -2.73 27.97
N PRO A 108 8.52 -2.91 26.71
CA PRO A 108 7.13 -3.17 26.41
C PRO A 108 6.69 -4.51 27.00
N ASN A 109 5.42 -4.64 27.30
CA ASN A 109 4.85 -5.93 27.68
C ASN A 109 4.84 -6.87 26.46
N TRP A 110 5.92 -7.62 26.26
CA TRP A 110 6.09 -8.53 25.13
C TRP A 110 4.96 -9.57 25.02
N LEU A 111 4.45 -10.05 26.17
CA LEU A 111 3.32 -10.97 26.18
C LEU A 111 2.07 -10.30 25.58
N GLY A 112 1.85 -9.02 25.91
CA GLY A 112 0.78 -8.21 25.31
C GLY A 112 1.01 -7.94 23.82
N VAL A 113 2.25 -7.69 23.40
CA VAL A 113 2.61 -7.51 21.96
C VAL A 113 2.32 -8.78 21.18
N PHE A 114 2.74 -9.95 21.67
CA PHE A 114 2.44 -11.23 21.02
C PHE A 114 0.94 -11.59 21.08
N GLY A 115 0.26 -11.28 22.21
CA GLY A 115 -1.19 -11.43 22.32
C GLY A 115 -1.95 -10.57 21.29
N GLY A 116 -1.42 -9.38 20.97
CA GLY A 116 -1.97 -8.46 19.97
C GLY A 116 -1.89 -8.96 18.52
N LEU A 117 -1.13 -10.03 18.23
CA LEU A 117 -1.15 -10.69 16.91
C LEU A 117 -2.49 -11.38 16.61
N ILE A 118 -3.28 -11.65 17.66
CA ILE A 118 -4.62 -12.22 17.51
C ILE A 118 -5.63 -11.07 17.55
N PRO A 119 -6.38 -10.83 16.45
CA PRO A 119 -7.37 -9.76 16.41
C PRO A 119 -8.46 -9.98 17.47
N THR A 120 -8.76 -8.93 18.24
CA THR A 120 -9.87 -8.91 19.20
C THR A 120 -11.11 -8.29 18.58
N LYS A 121 -12.25 -8.37 19.29
CA LYS A 121 -13.49 -7.68 18.86
C LYS A 121 -13.30 -6.18 18.74
N ASP A 122 -12.45 -5.58 19.56
CA ASP A 122 -12.18 -4.14 19.57
C ASP A 122 -11.47 -3.69 18.29
N THR A 123 -10.64 -4.55 17.70
CA THR A 123 -10.00 -4.30 16.39
C THR A 123 -10.99 -4.02 15.26
N PHE A 124 -12.19 -4.62 15.36
CA PHE A 124 -13.25 -4.50 14.36
C PHE A 124 -14.39 -3.57 14.81
N SER A 125 -14.15 -2.76 15.85
CA SER A 125 -15.14 -1.85 16.39
C SER A 125 -15.22 -0.56 15.57
N SER A 126 -16.46 -0.13 15.31
CA SER A 126 -16.80 1.16 14.70
C SER A 126 -17.18 2.21 15.75
N SER A 127 -17.25 1.85 17.03
CA SER A 127 -17.80 2.72 18.09
C SER A 127 -16.79 3.64 18.76
N ILE A 128 -15.48 3.34 18.66
CA ILE A 128 -14.42 4.08 19.32
C ILE A 128 -13.74 4.95 18.27
N LYS A 129 -13.84 6.28 18.42
CA LYS A 129 -13.15 7.24 17.57
C LYS A 129 -11.89 7.73 18.26
N ALA A 130 -10.72 7.37 17.70
CA ALA A 130 -9.44 7.92 18.09
C ALA A 130 -8.90 8.73 16.89
N GLY A 131 -8.66 10.03 17.07
CA GLY A 131 -8.12 10.88 16.00
C GLY A 131 -8.94 10.85 14.69
N GLY A 132 -10.28 10.88 14.80
CA GLY A 132 -11.17 10.92 13.63
C GLY A 132 -11.38 9.59 12.90
N SER A 133 -10.71 8.50 13.27
CA SER A 133 -10.87 7.18 12.67
C SER A 133 -11.32 6.13 13.69
N THR A 134 -12.04 5.10 13.21
CA THR A 134 -12.40 3.94 14.03
C THR A 134 -11.27 2.91 14.02
N PRO A 135 -11.19 1.99 15.02
CA PRO A 135 -10.22 0.90 14.99
C PRO A 135 -10.29 0.06 13.72
N LEU A 136 -11.49 -0.13 13.17
CA LEU A 136 -11.70 -0.86 11.92
C LEU A 136 -11.09 -0.12 10.73
N THR A 137 -11.36 1.19 10.57
CA THR A 137 -10.81 1.98 9.46
C THR A 137 -9.30 2.13 9.56
N GLY A 138 -8.74 2.27 10.78
CA GLY A 138 -7.31 2.23 11.01
C GLY A 138 -6.68 0.89 10.61
N SER A 139 -7.30 -0.23 10.98
CA SER A 139 -6.84 -1.57 10.57
C SER A 139 -6.88 -1.77 9.05
N LEU A 140 -7.94 -1.29 8.37
CA LEU A 140 -8.05 -1.33 6.92
C LEU A 140 -6.99 -0.44 6.25
N GLY A 141 -6.69 0.72 6.82
CA GLY A 141 -5.60 1.58 6.37
C GLY A 141 -4.24 0.88 6.43
N ILE A 142 -3.94 0.18 7.53
CA ILE A 142 -2.71 -0.62 7.68
C ILE A 142 -2.66 -1.73 6.63
N ILE A 143 -3.77 -2.46 6.42
CA ILE A 143 -3.84 -3.53 5.42
C ILE A 143 -3.60 -2.97 4.01
N GLY A 144 -4.26 -1.87 3.64
CA GLY A 144 -4.10 -1.22 2.34
C GLY A 144 -2.68 -0.70 2.10
N ALA A 145 -2.05 -0.16 3.15
CA ALA A 145 -0.68 0.33 3.09
C ALA A 145 0.36 -0.79 2.96
N THR A 146 0.09 -1.97 3.52
CA THR A 146 1.04 -3.09 3.52
C THR A 146 0.84 -4.04 2.35
N VAL A 147 -0.41 -4.38 2.02
CA VAL A 147 -0.75 -5.30 0.93
C VAL A 147 -1.32 -4.48 -0.23
N MET A 148 -0.44 -3.80 -0.93
CA MET A 148 -0.84 -2.94 -2.05
C MET A 148 -1.27 -3.77 -3.27
N PRO A 149 -2.49 -3.58 -3.82
CA PRO A 149 -3.00 -4.37 -4.95
C PRO A 149 -2.10 -4.24 -6.19
N HIS A 150 -1.60 -3.05 -6.45
CA HIS A 150 -0.76 -2.78 -7.60
C HIS A 150 0.60 -3.49 -7.54
N ASN A 151 1.13 -3.80 -6.36
CA ASN A 151 2.37 -4.57 -6.22
C ASN A 151 2.23 -6.02 -6.70
N LEU A 152 1.02 -6.60 -6.68
CA LEU A 152 0.80 -7.94 -7.24
C LEU A 152 0.98 -7.96 -8.76
N TYR A 153 0.56 -6.89 -9.45
CA TYR A 153 0.79 -6.71 -10.89
C TYR A 153 2.27 -6.54 -11.19
N LEU A 154 2.95 -5.63 -10.49
CA LEU A 154 4.37 -5.37 -10.69
C LEU A 154 5.23 -6.61 -10.40
N HIS A 155 4.97 -7.31 -9.30
CA HIS A 155 5.72 -8.51 -8.94
C HIS A 155 5.57 -9.63 -9.97
N SER A 156 4.39 -9.78 -10.58
CA SER A 156 4.20 -10.73 -11.68
C SER A 156 4.96 -10.33 -12.95
N ALA A 157 5.06 -9.03 -13.24
CA ALA A 157 5.79 -8.52 -14.41
C ALA A 157 7.30 -8.61 -14.22
N ILE A 158 7.85 -8.14 -13.10
CA ILE A 158 9.30 -8.15 -12.83
C ILE A 158 9.83 -9.58 -12.76
N SER A 159 9.05 -10.53 -12.22
CA SER A 159 9.51 -11.91 -12.11
C SER A 159 9.74 -12.61 -13.47
N GLN A 160 9.17 -12.11 -14.56
CA GLN A 160 9.43 -12.59 -15.92
C GLN A 160 10.84 -12.25 -16.40
N THR A 161 11.49 -11.24 -15.84
CA THR A 161 12.84 -10.82 -16.23
C THR A 161 13.94 -11.79 -15.75
N ARG A 162 13.59 -12.76 -14.91
CA ARG A 162 14.53 -13.79 -14.45
C ARG A 162 14.91 -14.72 -15.59
N LYS A 163 16.22 -14.89 -15.81
CA LYS A 163 16.74 -15.81 -16.82
C LYS A 163 16.41 -17.25 -16.41
N THR A 164 15.44 -17.85 -17.08
CA THR A 164 14.98 -19.21 -16.84
C THR A 164 14.84 -19.89 -18.19
N ASP A 165 15.31 -21.12 -18.29
CA ASP A 165 15.00 -21.96 -19.45
C ASP A 165 13.58 -22.50 -19.29
N HIS A 166 12.66 -21.98 -20.10
CA HIS A 166 11.25 -22.38 -20.08
C HIS A 166 10.98 -23.69 -20.79
N THR A 167 11.98 -24.25 -21.50
CA THR A 167 11.88 -25.59 -22.11
C THR A 167 12.18 -26.69 -21.09
N ASP A 168 12.90 -26.36 -20.00
CA ASP A 168 13.18 -27.24 -18.88
C ASP A 168 12.25 -26.96 -17.69
N GLU A 169 11.32 -27.87 -17.44
CA GLU A 169 10.37 -27.79 -16.34
C GLU A 169 11.07 -27.76 -14.97
N GLU A 170 12.22 -28.42 -14.82
CA GLU A 170 13.01 -28.38 -13.59
C GLU A 170 13.66 -27.01 -13.37
N ALA A 171 14.11 -26.34 -14.43
CA ALA A 171 14.63 -24.98 -14.34
C ALA A 171 13.55 -24.00 -13.90
N VAL A 172 12.33 -24.12 -14.44
CA VAL A 172 11.17 -23.33 -14.04
C VAL A 172 10.82 -23.59 -12.56
N ALA A 173 10.77 -24.85 -12.13
CA ALA A 173 10.47 -25.23 -10.75
C ALA A 173 11.50 -24.66 -9.76
N ARG A 174 12.79 -24.71 -10.14
CA ARG A 174 13.88 -24.13 -9.36
C ARG A 174 13.75 -22.63 -9.22
N THR A 175 13.46 -21.93 -10.32
CA THR A 175 13.24 -20.48 -10.31
C THR A 175 12.04 -20.08 -9.44
N VAL A 176 10.92 -20.79 -9.54
CA VAL A 176 9.74 -20.57 -8.70
C VAL A 176 10.08 -20.78 -7.22
N ARG A 177 10.81 -21.83 -6.88
CA ARG A 177 11.21 -22.13 -5.50
C ARG A 177 12.11 -21.02 -4.93
N PHE A 178 13.13 -20.60 -5.65
CA PHE A 178 14.02 -19.52 -5.21
C PHE A 178 13.28 -18.20 -5.06
N THR A 179 12.41 -17.84 -6.01
CA THR A 179 11.61 -16.62 -5.92
C THR A 179 10.62 -16.66 -4.75
N THR A 180 10.08 -17.84 -4.42
CA THR A 180 9.21 -18.00 -3.25
C THR A 180 9.98 -17.76 -1.95
N TRP A 181 11.18 -18.32 -1.81
CA TRP A 181 12.03 -18.07 -0.64
C TRP A 181 12.45 -16.61 -0.53
N ASP A 182 12.89 -16.02 -1.64
CA ASP A 182 13.24 -14.61 -1.73
C ASP A 182 12.09 -13.71 -1.23
N SER A 183 10.89 -13.92 -1.76
CA SER A 183 9.69 -13.18 -1.35
C SER A 183 9.33 -13.39 0.13
N ASN A 184 9.42 -14.62 0.63
CA ASN A 184 9.11 -14.91 2.03
C ASN A 184 10.09 -14.22 2.98
N ILE A 185 11.38 -14.22 2.67
CA ILE A 185 12.41 -13.55 3.49
C ILE A 185 12.16 -12.04 3.50
N GLN A 186 11.95 -11.42 2.33
CA GLN A 186 11.71 -9.99 2.23
C GLN A 186 10.43 -9.56 2.95
N LEU A 187 9.33 -10.30 2.78
CA LEU A 187 8.06 -9.99 3.45
C LEU A 187 8.12 -10.23 4.96
N SER A 188 8.87 -11.23 5.43
CA SER A 188 9.09 -11.45 6.87
C SER A 188 9.88 -10.29 7.48
N LEU A 189 10.91 -9.79 6.78
CA LEU A 189 11.66 -8.62 7.22
C LEU A 189 10.76 -7.37 7.26
N ALA A 190 9.96 -7.15 6.21
CA ALA A 190 9.01 -6.04 6.17
C ALA A 190 7.97 -6.13 7.30
N PHE A 191 7.49 -7.32 7.64
CA PHE A 191 6.60 -7.55 8.78
C PHE A 191 7.26 -7.10 10.10
N VAL A 192 8.51 -7.49 10.33
CA VAL A 192 9.26 -7.07 11.55
C VAL A 192 9.41 -5.56 11.61
N VAL A 193 9.78 -4.91 10.49
CA VAL A 193 9.89 -3.45 10.40
C VAL A 193 8.57 -2.77 10.77
N ASN A 194 7.48 -3.19 10.15
CA ASN A 194 6.15 -2.62 10.39
C ASN A 194 5.68 -2.84 11.82
N ALA A 195 5.93 -4.02 12.40
CA ALA A 195 5.59 -4.32 13.78
C ALA A 195 6.36 -3.42 14.75
N LEU A 196 7.66 -3.23 14.55
CA LEU A 196 8.48 -2.35 15.38
C LEU A 196 8.03 -0.89 15.29
N LEU A 197 7.70 -0.39 14.09
CA LEU A 197 7.19 0.97 13.91
C LEU A 197 5.85 1.17 14.65
N LEU A 198 4.97 0.17 14.61
CA LEU A 198 3.68 0.21 15.31
C LEU A 198 3.88 0.21 16.83
N VAL A 199 4.73 -0.67 17.34
CA VAL A 199 5.06 -0.73 18.78
C VAL A 199 5.72 0.57 19.25
N MET A 200 6.64 1.13 18.43
CA MET A 200 7.28 2.42 18.71
C MET A 200 6.24 3.55 18.74
N GLY A 201 5.32 3.60 17.79
CA GLY A 201 4.24 4.58 17.79
C GLY A 201 3.44 4.54 19.10
N VAL A 202 3.03 3.36 19.53
CA VAL A 202 2.32 3.18 20.82
C VAL A 202 3.18 3.62 22.01
N ALA A 203 4.46 3.25 22.05
CA ALA A 203 5.35 3.59 23.13
C ALA A 203 5.54 5.11 23.26
N VAL A 204 5.67 5.82 22.14
CA VAL A 204 5.85 7.28 22.11
C VAL A 204 4.56 8.02 22.48
N PHE A 205 3.43 7.65 21.91
CA PHE A 205 2.19 8.41 22.09
C PHE A 205 1.43 8.03 23.36
N LYS A 206 1.56 6.80 23.87
CA LYS A 206 0.93 6.37 25.13
C LYS A 206 1.45 7.12 26.34
N THR A 207 2.70 7.56 26.35
CA THR A 207 3.29 8.33 27.46
C THR A 207 2.67 9.72 27.62
N GLY A 208 1.90 10.20 26.66
CA GLY A 208 1.30 11.54 26.64
C GLY A 208 2.32 12.67 26.49
N ALA A 209 3.57 12.35 26.28
CA ALA A 209 4.65 13.32 26.10
C ALA A 209 4.56 14.04 24.74
N VAL A 210 3.99 13.38 23.74
CA VAL A 210 3.65 13.98 22.43
C VAL A 210 2.15 13.90 22.23
N LYS A 211 1.53 15.04 22.00
CA LYS A 211 0.06 15.15 21.81
C LYS A 211 -0.37 14.95 20.35
N ASP A 212 0.55 15.04 19.42
CA ASP A 212 0.31 14.97 17.99
C ASP A 212 0.65 13.55 17.46
N PRO A 213 -0.35 12.67 17.19
CA PRO A 213 -0.12 11.32 16.69
C PRO A 213 0.14 11.31 15.17
N SER A 214 1.08 12.12 14.71
CA SER A 214 1.44 12.29 13.31
C SER A 214 2.94 12.09 13.08
N PHE A 215 3.38 12.17 11.83
CA PHE A 215 4.79 12.22 11.48
C PHE A 215 5.51 13.43 12.10
N PHE A 216 4.82 14.54 12.28
CA PHE A 216 5.36 15.73 12.96
C PHE A 216 5.61 15.43 14.44
N GLY A 217 4.66 14.81 15.13
CA GLY A 217 4.82 14.41 16.52
C GLY A 217 5.91 13.36 16.68
N LEU A 218 6.05 12.42 15.77
CA LEU A 218 7.14 11.44 15.80
C LEU A 218 8.50 12.11 15.58
N PHE A 219 8.61 13.04 14.64
CA PHE A 219 9.82 13.84 14.45
C PHE A 219 10.18 14.65 15.72
N GLN A 220 9.19 15.26 16.35
CA GLN A 220 9.35 15.99 17.59
C GLN A 220 9.80 15.08 18.73
N ALA A 221 9.24 13.87 18.84
CA ALA A 221 9.65 12.87 19.82
C ALA A 221 11.12 12.48 19.64
N LEU A 222 11.54 12.23 18.41
CA LEU A 222 12.93 11.88 18.08
C LEU A 222 13.92 13.04 18.30
N SER A 223 13.43 14.27 18.30
CA SER A 223 14.22 15.47 18.64
C SER A 223 14.33 15.70 20.15
N ASN A 224 13.40 15.13 20.92
CA ASN A 224 13.30 15.42 22.36
C ASN A 224 14.11 14.41 23.20
N SER A 225 15.27 14.85 23.65
CA SER A 225 16.19 14.04 24.45
C SER A 225 15.61 13.55 25.79
N SER A 226 14.53 14.16 26.32
CA SER A 226 13.91 13.76 27.58
C SER A 226 13.11 12.46 27.49
N MET A 227 12.83 11.99 26.26
CA MET A 227 12.12 10.73 26.01
C MET A 227 13.06 9.54 25.86
N LEU A 228 14.37 9.78 25.81
CA LEU A 228 15.38 8.78 25.57
C LEU A 228 16.06 8.38 26.88
N SER A 229 16.19 7.08 27.14
CA SER A 229 16.79 6.56 28.37
C SER A 229 18.29 6.36 28.29
N ASN A 230 18.84 6.24 27.08
CA ASN A 230 20.25 5.95 26.88
C ASN A 230 21.10 7.21 26.64
N PRO A 231 22.26 7.39 27.34
CA PRO A 231 23.13 8.55 27.21
C PRO A 231 23.62 8.79 25.75
N ILE A 232 23.90 7.73 24.99
CA ILE A 232 24.36 7.82 23.59
C ILE A 232 23.25 8.34 22.70
N LEU A 233 22.04 7.80 22.86
CA LEU A 233 20.87 8.25 22.09
C LEU A 233 20.45 9.66 22.48
N ILE A 234 20.55 10.02 23.75
CA ILE A 234 20.36 11.40 24.24
C ILE A 234 21.33 12.35 23.53
N ALA A 235 22.60 11.98 23.41
CA ALA A 235 23.60 12.79 22.73
C ALA A 235 23.28 12.90 21.23
N VAL A 236 22.88 11.81 20.58
CA VAL A 236 22.50 11.78 19.16
C VAL A 236 21.18 12.55 18.92
N ALA A 237 20.19 12.45 19.80
CA ALA A 237 18.96 13.22 19.70
C ALA A 237 19.19 14.72 19.89
N LYS A 238 20.06 15.11 20.86
CA LYS A 238 20.45 16.51 21.06
C LYS A 238 21.17 17.11 19.85
N SER A 239 21.83 16.30 19.02
CA SER A 239 22.42 16.74 17.76
C SER A 239 21.38 16.94 16.63
N GLY A 240 20.14 16.52 16.84
CA GLY A 240 19.08 16.50 15.80
C GLY A 240 19.25 15.42 14.74
N ALA A 241 20.26 14.55 14.84
CA ALA A 241 20.57 13.57 13.81
C ALA A 241 19.46 12.54 13.61
N LEU A 242 18.79 12.08 14.67
CA LEU A 242 17.72 11.08 14.58
C LEU A 242 16.50 11.63 13.82
N SER A 243 16.06 12.83 14.16
CA SER A 243 14.93 13.46 13.49
C SER A 243 15.22 13.80 12.03
N VAL A 244 16.43 14.28 11.73
CA VAL A 244 16.87 14.52 10.36
C VAL A 244 16.96 13.22 9.58
N LEU A 245 17.53 12.14 10.13
CA LEU A 245 17.56 10.81 9.49
C LEU A 245 16.15 10.27 9.21
N PHE A 246 15.23 10.44 10.15
CA PHE A 246 13.82 10.08 9.96
C PHE A 246 13.21 10.83 8.77
N ALA A 247 13.35 12.15 8.71
CA ALA A 247 12.79 12.96 7.64
C ALA A 247 13.45 12.67 6.27
N VAL A 248 14.76 12.43 6.24
CA VAL A 248 15.48 12.00 5.01
C VAL A 248 15.00 10.63 4.56
N ALA A 249 14.82 9.67 5.48
CA ALA A 249 14.31 8.35 5.11
C ALA A 249 12.84 8.40 4.65
N LEU A 250 12.01 9.25 5.26
CA LEU A 250 10.65 9.47 4.82
C LEU A 250 10.63 10.00 3.38
N LEU A 251 11.47 10.99 3.06
CA LEU A 251 11.60 11.53 1.70
C LEU A 251 12.11 10.47 0.72
N ALA A 252 13.17 9.76 1.06
CA ALA A 252 13.80 8.75 0.22
C ALA A 252 12.87 7.55 -0.02
N SER A 253 12.14 7.10 1.01
CA SER A 253 11.14 6.03 0.91
C SER A 253 9.99 6.43 -0.01
N GLY A 254 9.47 7.66 0.13
CA GLY A 254 8.45 8.20 -0.76
C GLY A 254 8.92 8.22 -2.22
N GLN A 255 10.18 8.62 -2.49
CA GLN A 255 10.72 8.61 -3.85
C GLN A 255 10.87 7.20 -4.43
N ASN A 256 11.28 6.22 -3.62
CA ASN A 256 11.36 4.83 -4.07
C ASN A 256 9.97 4.26 -4.42
N SER A 257 8.98 4.51 -3.57
CA SER A 257 7.58 4.13 -3.81
C SER A 257 7.03 4.78 -5.10
N THR A 258 7.32 6.04 -5.32
CA THR A 258 7.00 6.81 -6.53
C THR A 258 7.44 6.08 -7.81
N ILE A 259 8.66 5.57 -7.83
CA ILE A 259 9.22 4.90 -9.01
C ILE A 259 8.50 3.57 -9.24
N THR A 260 8.34 2.77 -8.20
CA THR A 260 7.66 1.47 -8.30
C THR A 260 6.19 1.63 -8.70
N GLY A 261 5.48 2.63 -8.16
CA GLY A 261 4.11 2.99 -8.55
C GLY A 261 3.99 3.37 -10.03
N THR A 262 4.95 4.17 -10.53
CA THR A 262 4.98 4.55 -11.95
C THR A 262 5.20 3.35 -12.87
N LEU A 263 6.15 2.47 -12.53
CA LEU A 263 6.41 1.24 -13.29
C LEU A 263 5.20 0.30 -13.27
N THR A 264 4.56 0.17 -12.10
CA THR A 264 3.35 -0.65 -11.96
C THR A 264 2.24 -0.16 -12.86
N GLY A 265 2.00 1.15 -12.85
CA GLY A 265 0.98 1.72 -13.70
C GLY A 265 1.27 1.52 -15.20
N GLN A 266 2.54 1.53 -15.62
CA GLN A 266 2.91 1.19 -16.99
C GLN A 266 2.51 -0.27 -17.31
N VAL A 267 2.86 -1.21 -16.44
CA VAL A 267 2.50 -2.62 -16.57
C VAL A 267 0.99 -2.81 -16.68
N ILE A 268 0.22 -2.16 -15.82
CA ILE A 268 -1.24 -2.26 -15.79
C ILE A 268 -1.86 -1.68 -17.07
N MET A 269 -1.39 -0.52 -17.50
CA MET A 269 -1.87 0.13 -18.71
C MET A 269 -1.54 -0.70 -19.95
N GLU A 270 -0.34 -1.22 -20.08
CA GLU A 270 0.04 -2.11 -21.19
C GLU A 270 -0.73 -3.43 -21.15
N GLY A 271 -0.90 -4.02 -19.95
CA GLY A 271 -1.58 -5.30 -19.79
C GLY A 271 -3.07 -5.26 -20.07
N PHE A 272 -3.80 -4.25 -19.55
CA PHE A 272 -5.25 -4.18 -19.70
C PHE A 272 -5.72 -3.55 -21.00
N ILE A 273 -5.09 -2.44 -21.43
CA ILE A 273 -5.58 -1.63 -22.56
C ILE A 273 -4.60 -1.54 -23.74
N HIS A 274 -3.45 -2.20 -23.64
CA HIS A 274 -2.40 -2.22 -24.68
C HIS A 274 -1.89 -0.83 -25.08
N MET A 275 -1.95 0.15 -24.17
CA MET A 275 -1.48 1.51 -24.41
C MET A 275 -0.09 1.69 -23.82
N LYS A 276 0.80 2.36 -24.57
CA LYS A 276 2.14 2.71 -24.10
C LYS A 276 2.25 4.22 -23.98
N MET A 277 2.78 4.67 -22.86
CA MET A 277 3.06 6.07 -22.58
C MET A 277 4.48 6.20 -22.02
N PRO A 278 5.23 7.26 -22.34
CA PRO A 278 6.51 7.50 -21.68
C PRO A 278 6.35 7.62 -20.17
N LEU A 279 7.22 6.96 -19.40
CA LEU A 279 7.14 6.92 -17.93
C LEU A 279 7.03 8.31 -17.29
N TRP A 280 7.78 9.28 -17.79
CA TRP A 280 7.75 10.66 -17.28
C TRP A 280 6.38 11.34 -17.49
N ALA A 281 5.76 11.14 -18.66
CA ALA A 281 4.46 11.74 -18.97
C ALA A 281 3.35 11.11 -18.11
N ARG A 282 3.39 9.79 -17.95
CA ARG A 282 2.52 9.07 -17.05
C ARG A 282 2.67 9.60 -15.62
N ARG A 283 3.91 9.68 -15.12
CA ARG A 283 4.18 10.17 -13.76
C ARG A 283 3.68 11.59 -13.55
N LEU A 284 3.90 12.47 -14.52
CA LEU A 284 3.43 13.86 -14.44
C LEU A 284 1.90 13.93 -14.31
N VAL A 285 1.17 13.16 -15.12
CA VAL A 285 -0.30 13.15 -15.09
C VAL A 285 -0.82 12.62 -13.73
N THR A 286 -0.33 11.47 -13.28
CA THR A 286 -0.77 10.89 -12.00
C THR A 286 -0.42 11.80 -10.83
N ARG A 287 0.76 12.40 -10.83
CA ARG A 287 1.19 13.32 -9.78
C ARG A 287 0.36 14.60 -9.74
N LEU A 288 0.06 15.21 -10.87
CA LEU A 288 -0.80 16.39 -10.92
C LEU A 288 -2.19 16.11 -10.35
N ILE A 289 -2.76 14.94 -10.65
CA ILE A 289 -4.07 14.55 -10.12
C ILE A 289 -3.98 14.31 -8.60
N SER A 290 -2.95 13.62 -8.12
CA SER A 290 -2.78 13.29 -6.70
C SER A 290 -2.45 14.49 -5.81
N VAL A 291 -1.87 15.53 -6.37
CA VAL A 291 -1.58 16.80 -5.66
C VAL A 291 -2.86 17.57 -5.34
N ILE A 292 -3.90 17.46 -6.16
CA ILE A 292 -5.15 18.23 -6.00
C ILE A 292 -5.81 17.97 -4.62
N PRO A 293 -6.10 16.73 -4.20
CA PRO A 293 -6.72 16.47 -2.89
C PRO A 293 -5.86 17.00 -1.74
N VAL A 294 -4.54 16.90 -1.86
CA VAL A 294 -3.61 17.37 -0.81
C VAL A 294 -3.62 18.89 -0.71
N LEU A 295 -3.61 19.59 -1.84
CA LEU A 295 -3.73 21.06 -1.85
C LEU A 295 -5.07 21.54 -1.31
N ILE A 296 -6.16 20.85 -1.64
CA ILE A 296 -7.48 21.16 -1.07
C ILE A 296 -7.44 21.00 0.44
N CYS A 297 -6.91 19.88 0.95
CA CYS A 297 -6.79 19.62 2.38
C CYS A 297 -5.95 20.70 3.09
N VAL A 298 -4.76 21.02 2.58
CA VAL A 298 -3.89 22.04 3.16
C VAL A 298 -4.53 23.44 3.06
N GLY A 299 -5.21 23.73 1.95
CA GLY A 299 -5.92 25.00 1.76
C GLY A 299 -7.09 25.20 2.72
N MET A 300 -7.89 24.16 2.92
CA MET A 300 -9.04 24.21 3.85
C MET A 300 -8.60 24.35 5.31
N THR A 301 -7.43 23.83 5.66
CA THR A 301 -6.90 23.89 7.04
C THR A 301 -5.91 25.03 7.27
N SER A 302 -5.69 25.91 6.30
CA SER A 302 -4.68 26.97 6.37
C SER A 302 -4.92 28.03 7.44
N GLY A 303 -6.13 28.12 7.99
CA GLY A 303 -6.48 29.01 9.11
C GLY A 303 -6.57 28.33 10.46
N GLU A 304 -6.34 27.03 10.53
CA GLU A 304 -6.47 26.23 11.74
C GLU A 304 -5.15 26.09 12.49
N THR A 305 -5.20 25.46 13.67
CA THR A 305 -3.99 25.17 14.45
C THR A 305 -3.11 24.15 13.73
N PRO A 306 -1.78 24.18 13.92
CA PRO A 306 -0.88 23.20 13.30
C PRO A 306 -1.29 21.75 13.57
N ILE A 307 -1.78 21.42 14.78
CA ILE A 307 -2.23 20.07 15.14
C ILE A 307 -3.42 19.65 14.27
N GLN A 308 -4.42 20.51 14.08
CA GLN A 308 -5.59 20.22 13.23
C GLN A 308 -5.19 20.02 11.77
N GLN A 309 -4.24 20.80 11.27
CA GLN A 309 -3.70 20.64 9.92
C GLN A 309 -2.98 19.29 9.76
N HIS A 310 -2.18 18.89 10.76
CA HIS A 310 -1.50 17.59 10.76
C HIS A 310 -2.49 16.43 10.83
N GLU A 311 -3.53 16.56 11.65
CA GLU A 311 -4.59 15.55 11.78
C GLU A 311 -5.39 15.39 10.47
N ALA A 312 -5.70 16.47 9.79
CA ALA A 312 -6.37 16.43 8.49
C ALA A 312 -5.53 15.72 7.41
N LEU A 313 -4.22 15.99 7.35
CA LEU A 313 -3.30 15.30 6.45
C LEU A 313 -3.17 13.81 6.77
N ASN A 314 -3.10 13.45 8.05
CA ASN A 314 -3.08 12.05 8.47
C ASN A 314 -4.37 11.33 8.10
N THR A 315 -5.52 11.97 8.29
CA THR A 315 -6.83 11.43 7.91
C THR A 315 -6.91 11.21 6.40
N LEU A 316 -6.50 12.18 5.59
CA LEU A 316 -6.47 12.04 4.14
C LEU A 316 -5.55 10.89 3.70
N MET A 317 -4.37 10.80 4.30
CA MET A 317 -3.42 9.72 4.02
C MET A 317 -4.01 8.35 4.39
N ASN A 318 -4.59 8.21 5.60
CA ASN A 318 -5.21 6.94 6.02
C ASN A 318 -6.37 6.54 5.12
N ASN A 319 -7.25 7.48 4.75
CA ASN A 319 -8.38 7.24 3.86
C ASN A 319 -7.93 6.80 2.47
N SER A 320 -6.81 7.35 1.96
CA SER A 320 -6.21 6.89 0.71
C SER A 320 -5.76 5.42 0.79
N GLN A 321 -5.22 4.98 1.93
CA GLN A 321 -4.81 3.59 2.14
C GLN A 321 -6.02 2.65 2.34
N VAL A 322 -7.09 3.12 2.97
CA VAL A 322 -8.35 2.36 3.04
C VAL A 322 -8.89 2.11 1.64
N PHE A 323 -8.82 3.09 0.72
CA PHE A 323 -9.20 2.88 -0.68
C PHE A 323 -8.39 1.77 -1.35
N LEU A 324 -7.09 1.67 -1.07
CA LEU A 324 -6.25 0.56 -1.56
C LEU A 324 -6.75 -0.80 -1.06
N ALA A 325 -7.17 -0.88 0.21
CA ALA A 325 -7.73 -2.11 0.76
C ALA A 325 -8.98 -2.58 -0.03
N PHE A 326 -9.82 -1.65 -0.51
CA PHE A 326 -10.95 -1.97 -1.39
C PHE A 326 -10.54 -2.51 -2.76
N ALA A 327 -9.39 -2.13 -3.26
CA ALA A 327 -8.88 -2.61 -4.53
C ALA A 327 -8.26 -4.03 -4.46
N LEU A 328 -7.91 -4.51 -3.26
CA LEU A 328 -7.27 -5.81 -3.06
C LEU A 328 -8.05 -7.01 -3.62
N PRO A 329 -9.37 -7.17 -3.39
CA PRO A 329 -10.12 -8.30 -3.91
C PRO A 329 -10.04 -8.42 -5.44
N PHE A 330 -9.98 -7.29 -6.17
CA PHE A 330 -9.92 -7.27 -7.63
C PHE A 330 -8.59 -7.70 -8.23
N SER A 331 -7.54 -7.73 -7.43
CA SER A 331 -6.23 -8.28 -7.81
C SER A 331 -5.98 -9.67 -7.24
N MET A 332 -6.38 -9.92 -5.97
CA MET A 332 -6.13 -11.19 -5.29
C MET A 332 -7.00 -12.32 -5.82
N LEU A 333 -8.28 -12.04 -6.09
CA LEU A 333 -9.23 -13.08 -6.54
C LEU A 333 -8.83 -13.65 -7.91
N PRO A 334 -8.59 -12.84 -8.98
CA PRO A 334 -8.14 -13.39 -10.24
C PRO A 334 -6.76 -14.06 -10.12
N LEU A 335 -5.85 -13.54 -9.30
CA LEU A 335 -4.56 -14.17 -9.04
C LEU A 335 -4.72 -15.59 -8.48
N LEU A 336 -5.61 -15.79 -7.48
CA LEU A 336 -5.88 -17.09 -6.90
C LEU A 336 -6.54 -18.04 -7.91
N MET A 337 -7.54 -17.56 -8.67
CA MET A 337 -8.22 -18.37 -9.68
C MET A 337 -7.24 -18.86 -10.75
N MET A 338 -6.33 -18.01 -11.21
CA MET A 338 -5.35 -18.34 -12.24
C MET A 338 -4.25 -19.27 -11.71
N THR A 339 -3.72 -18.98 -10.52
CA THR A 339 -2.66 -19.83 -9.93
C THR A 339 -3.17 -21.19 -9.43
N ASP A 340 -4.47 -21.38 -9.30
CA ASP A 340 -5.11 -22.67 -9.01
C ASP A 340 -5.56 -23.42 -10.27
N SER A 341 -5.55 -22.78 -11.42
CA SER A 341 -5.98 -23.38 -12.70
C SER A 341 -4.90 -24.28 -13.28
N GLU A 342 -5.26 -25.51 -13.57
CA GLU A 342 -4.39 -26.44 -14.34
C GLU A 342 -4.13 -25.96 -15.76
N LEU A 343 -5.04 -25.19 -16.35
CA LEU A 343 -4.88 -24.64 -17.70
C LEU A 343 -3.75 -23.62 -17.79
N GLU A 344 -3.56 -22.84 -16.72
CA GLU A 344 -2.53 -21.79 -16.66
C GLU A 344 -1.21 -22.31 -16.10
N MET A 345 -1.28 -23.11 -15.05
CA MET A 345 -0.13 -23.49 -14.23
C MET A 345 0.36 -24.92 -14.51
N GLY A 346 -0.40 -25.70 -15.27
CA GLY A 346 -0.15 -27.15 -15.35
C GLY A 346 -0.40 -27.85 -14.01
N LYS A 347 -0.26 -29.17 -14.00
CA LYS A 347 -0.48 -29.99 -12.79
C LYS A 347 0.54 -29.68 -11.68
N ARG A 348 1.78 -29.39 -12.06
CA ARG A 348 2.92 -29.24 -11.16
C ARG A 348 2.92 -27.92 -10.38
N PHE A 349 2.53 -26.83 -11.02
CA PHE A 349 2.66 -25.47 -10.45
C PHE A 349 1.38 -24.90 -9.86
N LYS A 350 0.27 -25.63 -9.90
CA LYS A 350 -0.98 -25.19 -9.26
C LYS A 350 -0.81 -25.01 -7.73
N ASN A 351 -1.71 -24.28 -7.12
CA ASN A 351 -1.66 -23.99 -5.70
C ASN A 351 -1.82 -25.29 -4.87
N THR A 352 -1.01 -25.40 -3.80
CA THR A 352 -1.20 -26.43 -2.78
C THR A 352 -2.49 -26.17 -2.01
N LEU A 353 -3.06 -27.19 -1.37
CA LEU A 353 -4.30 -27.05 -0.59
C LEU A 353 -4.20 -25.94 0.48
N VAL A 354 -3.05 -25.86 1.16
CA VAL A 354 -2.82 -24.82 2.19
C VAL A 354 -2.88 -23.42 1.58
N VAL A 355 -2.18 -23.19 0.46
CA VAL A 355 -2.20 -21.89 -0.23
C VAL A 355 -3.60 -21.55 -0.73
N LYS A 356 -4.34 -22.54 -1.22
CA LYS A 356 -5.72 -22.37 -1.67
C LYS A 356 -6.62 -21.94 -0.51
N VAL A 357 -6.62 -22.68 0.59
CA VAL A 357 -7.48 -22.38 1.76
C VAL A 357 -7.15 -21.03 2.36
N LEU A 358 -5.85 -20.76 2.63
CA LEU A 358 -5.44 -19.48 3.20
C LEU A 358 -5.70 -18.31 2.26
N GLY A 359 -5.47 -18.50 0.96
CA GLY A 359 -5.72 -17.46 -0.04
C GLY A 359 -7.21 -17.10 -0.14
N TRP A 360 -8.10 -18.07 -0.26
CA TRP A 360 -9.53 -17.82 -0.29
C TRP A 360 -10.07 -17.24 1.03
N PHE A 361 -9.58 -17.73 2.17
CA PHE A 361 -9.89 -17.13 3.47
C PHE A 361 -9.51 -15.67 3.51
N SER A 362 -8.28 -15.32 3.07
CA SER A 362 -7.81 -13.94 3.06
C SER A 362 -8.67 -13.04 2.16
N VAL A 363 -9.01 -13.48 0.93
CA VAL A 363 -9.86 -12.70 0.03
C VAL A 363 -11.23 -12.46 0.62
N ILE A 364 -11.88 -13.51 1.16
CA ILE A 364 -13.23 -13.40 1.75
C ILE A 364 -13.20 -12.50 2.98
N ALA A 365 -12.23 -12.70 3.89
CA ALA A 365 -12.10 -11.92 5.11
C ALA A 365 -11.85 -10.43 4.79
N LEU A 366 -10.91 -10.12 3.89
CA LEU A 366 -10.61 -8.75 3.50
C LEU A 366 -11.81 -8.08 2.81
N THR A 367 -12.50 -8.80 1.93
CA THR A 367 -13.71 -8.28 1.28
C THR A 367 -14.79 -7.96 2.30
N ALA A 368 -15.05 -8.87 3.25
CA ALA A 368 -16.06 -8.67 4.31
C ALA A 368 -15.69 -7.49 5.22
N LEU A 369 -14.41 -7.37 5.62
CA LEU A 369 -13.94 -6.25 6.44
C LEU A 369 -14.05 -4.91 5.70
N ASN A 370 -13.68 -4.88 4.42
CA ASN A 370 -13.83 -3.69 3.59
C ASN A 370 -15.29 -3.24 3.49
N MET A 371 -16.20 -4.17 3.23
CA MET A 371 -17.64 -3.85 3.17
C MET A 371 -18.16 -3.33 4.51
N LYS A 372 -17.72 -3.94 5.63
CA LYS A 372 -18.08 -3.46 6.97
C LYS A 372 -17.54 -2.06 7.27
N GLY A 373 -16.33 -1.74 6.85
CA GLY A 373 -15.67 -0.46 7.16
C GLY A 373 -16.04 0.70 6.21
N LEU A 374 -16.76 0.43 5.11
CA LEU A 374 -17.08 1.46 4.13
C LEU A 374 -17.97 2.58 4.66
N PRO A 375 -19.07 2.30 5.42
CA PRO A 375 -19.87 3.36 6.04
C PRO A 375 -19.01 4.28 6.91
N ASP A 376 -18.28 3.72 7.88
CA ASP A 376 -17.40 4.49 8.78
C ASP A 376 -16.40 5.36 8.01
N ASN A 377 -15.86 4.85 6.90
CA ASN A 377 -14.88 5.58 6.09
C ASN A 377 -15.52 6.75 5.34
N ILE A 378 -16.73 6.58 4.79
CA ILE A 378 -17.46 7.65 4.10
C ILE A 378 -17.95 8.70 5.11
N GLU A 379 -18.45 8.29 6.28
CA GLU A 379 -18.79 9.18 7.36
C GLU A 379 -17.58 10.00 7.85
N GLY A 380 -16.39 9.42 7.84
CA GLY A 380 -15.14 10.08 8.23
C GLY A 380 -14.76 11.29 7.38
N PHE A 381 -15.36 11.47 6.20
CA PHE A 381 -15.21 12.68 5.37
C PHE A 381 -16.16 13.83 5.81
N LEU A 382 -17.15 13.52 6.63
CA LEU A 382 -18.08 14.53 7.13
C LEU A 382 -17.50 15.25 8.36
N PRO A 383 -17.75 16.55 8.51
CA PRO A 383 -17.38 17.25 9.75
C PRO A 383 -18.21 16.70 10.92
N ALA A 384 -17.63 16.69 12.12
CA ALA A 384 -18.26 16.13 13.33
C ALA A 384 -19.62 16.78 13.69
N ASN A 385 -19.86 18.01 13.22
CA ASN A 385 -21.10 18.76 13.40
C ASN A 385 -22.06 18.64 12.20
N ALA A 386 -21.84 17.70 11.30
CA ALA A 386 -22.73 17.45 10.17
C ALA A 386 -24.15 17.08 10.63
N SER A 387 -25.16 17.41 9.82
CA SER A 387 -26.55 17.09 10.14
C SER A 387 -26.80 15.58 10.13
N PRO A 388 -27.78 15.07 10.92
CA PRO A 388 -28.16 13.66 10.84
C PRO A 388 -28.57 13.20 9.43
N ALA A 389 -29.11 14.10 8.62
CA ALA A 389 -29.44 13.84 7.23
C ALA A 389 -28.18 13.62 6.36
N ALA A 390 -27.08 14.31 6.64
CA ALA A 390 -25.81 14.13 5.95
C ALA A 390 -25.19 12.77 6.28
N PHE A 391 -25.24 12.33 7.54
CA PHE A 391 -24.79 10.98 7.93
C PHE A 391 -25.63 9.90 7.27
N ALA A 392 -26.97 10.04 7.27
CA ALA A 392 -27.85 9.08 6.59
C ALA A 392 -27.59 9.03 5.05
N MET A 393 -27.25 10.19 4.45
CA MET A 393 -26.86 10.23 3.05
C MET A 393 -25.51 9.51 2.81
N ALA A 394 -24.54 9.69 3.69
CA ALA A 394 -23.25 9.02 3.66
C ALA A 394 -23.41 7.50 3.72
N ASP A 395 -24.25 7.01 4.64
CA ASP A 395 -24.60 5.58 4.74
C ASP A 395 -25.25 5.05 3.47
N ASN A 396 -26.22 5.75 2.91
CA ASN A 396 -26.86 5.35 1.65
C ASN A 396 -25.85 5.28 0.50
N VAL A 397 -24.92 6.23 0.40
CA VAL A 397 -23.82 6.19 -0.57
C VAL A 397 -22.92 4.99 -0.31
N ALA A 398 -22.59 4.70 0.95
CA ALA A 398 -21.78 3.54 1.33
C ALA A 398 -22.43 2.23 0.89
N TYR A 399 -23.71 2.02 1.23
CA TYR A 399 -24.44 0.81 0.82
C TYR A 399 -24.58 0.68 -0.69
N PHE A 400 -24.81 1.79 -1.40
CA PHE A 400 -24.83 1.78 -2.87
C PHE A 400 -23.48 1.34 -3.44
N LEU A 401 -22.36 1.87 -2.91
CA LEU A 401 -21.01 1.48 -3.34
C LEU A 401 -20.70 0.01 -3.01
N ILE A 402 -21.16 -0.50 -1.85
CA ILE A 402 -21.03 -1.92 -1.50
C ILE A 402 -21.71 -2.78 -2.57
N VAL A 403 -22.93 -2.44 -2.95
CA VAL A 403 -23.66 -3.19 -3.99
C VAL A 403 -22.91 -3.14 -5.32
N CYS A 404 -22.40 -1.97 -5.72
CA CYS A 404 -21.61 -1.82 -6.94
C CYS A 404 -20.33 -2.68 -6.92
N VAL A 405 -19.59 -2.68 -5.81
CA VAL A 405 -18.36 -3.48 -5.64
C VAL A 405 -18.71 -4.97 -5.71
N MET A 406 -19.75 -5.42 -5.03
CA MET A 406 -20.17 -6.82 -5.06
C MET A 406 -20.60 -7.26 -6.45
N LEU A 407 -21.37 -6.43 -7.17
CA LEU A 407 -21.75 -6.71 -8.56
C LEU A 407 -20.53 -6.79 -9.48
N MET A 408 -19.55 -5.92 -9.28
CA MET A 408 -18.32 -5.93 -10.06
C MET A 408 -17.48 -7.20 -9.78
N LEU A 409 -17.41 -7.66 -8.52
CA LEU A 409 -16.75 -8.93 -8.17
C LEU A 409 -17.47 -10.13 -8.81
N VAL A 410 -18.79 -10.16 -8.77
CA VAL A 410 -19.59 -11.22 -9.42
C VAL A 410 -19.36 -11.21 -10.93
N TRP A 411 -19.40 -10.04 -11.56
CA TRP A 411 -19.11 -9.89 -12.99
C TRP A 411 -17.71 -10.42 -13.34
N MET A 412 -16.71 -10.06 -12.53
CA MET A 412 -15.33 -10.51 -12.73
C MET A 412 -15.22 -12.05 -12.64
N ILE A 413 -15.83 -12.66 -11.61
CA ILE A 413 -15.84 -14.13 -11.45
C ILE A 413 -16.51 -14.81 -12.64
N TYR A 414 -17.66 -14.28 -13.06
CA TYR A 414 -18.41 -14.82 -14.21
C TYR A 414 -17.57 -14.74 -15.49
N ASP A 415 -16.98 -13.59 -15.76
CA ASP A 415 -16.21 -13.36 -16.99
C ASP A 415 -14.93 -14.22 -17.04
N LEU A 416 -14.22 -14.35 -15.92
CA LEU A 416 -13.08 -15.27 -15.78
C LEU A 416 -13.49 -16.73 -16.00
N HIS A 417 -14.64 -17.14 -15.47
CA HIS A 417 -15.14 -18.51 -15.65
C HIS A 417 -15.49 -18.79 -17.12
N GLN A 418 -16.14 -17.84 -17.79
CA GLN A 418 -16.44 -17.92 -19.23
C GLN A 418 -15.16 -17.91 -20.08
N GLY A 419 -14.18 -17.10 -19.71
CA GLY A 419 -12.86 -17.07 -20.36
C GLY A 419 -12.14 -18.41 -20.29
N ASN A 420 -12.19 -19.07 -19.13
CA ASN A 420 -11.63 -20.40 -18.94
C ASN A 420 -12.36 -21.46 -19.79
N LYS A 421 -13.69 -21.39 -19.91
CA LYS A 421 -14.44 -22.28 -20.81
C LYS A 421 -14.02 -22.09 -22.27
N ARG A 422 -13.95 -20.83 -22.74
CA ARG A 422 -13.50 -20.52 -24.11
C ARG A 422 -12.10 -21.04 -24.39
N LEU A 423 -11.18 -20.97 -23.43
CA LEU A 423 -9.83 -21.50 -23.57
C LEU A 423 -9.83 -23.03 -23.67
N LYS A 424 -10.60 -23.73 -22.82
CA LYS A 424 -10.75 -25.19 -22.88
C LYS A 424 -11.23 -25.64 -24.26
N THR A 425 -12.24 -24.97 -24.80
CA THR A 425 -12.77 -25.26 -26.14
C THR A 425 -11.73 -25.06 -27.23
N LYS A 426 -10.95 -23.96 -27.16
CA LYS A 426 -9.86 -23.69 -28.12
C LYS A 426 -8.75 -24.72 -28.09
N LEU A 427 -8.46 -25.30 -26.92
CA LEU A 427 -7.41 -26.32 -26.71
C LEU A 427 -7.92 -27.73 -26.95
N GLY A 428 -9.19 -27.92 -27.35
CA GLY A 428 -9.78 -29.25 -27.55
C GLY A 428 -9.96 -30.05 -26.25
N LEU A 429 -9.92 -29.39 -25.11
CA LEU A 429 -10.04 -29.98 -23.76
C LEU A 429 -11.49 -29.90 -23.23
N ALA A 430 -12.44 -29.44 -24.02
CA ALA A 430 -13.86 -29.40 -23.67
C ALA A 430 -14.45 -30.77 -23.96
N GLY A 431 -14.52 -31.62 -22.94
CA GLY A 431 -15.29 -32.84 -22.88
C GLY A 431 -16.38 -32.71 -21.82
#